data_36c1d1534348b36be1945db784c92815
#
_entry.id   36c1d1534348b36be1945db784c92815
#
_cell.length_a   1.000
_cell.length_b   1.000
_cell.length_c   1.000
_cell.angle_alpha   90.00
_cell.angle_beta   90.00
_cell.angle_gamma   90.00
#
_symmetry.space_group_name_H-M   'P 1'
#
loop_
_entity.id
_entity.type
_entity.pdbx_description
1 polymer ?
#
loop_
_entity_poly.entity_id
_entity_poly.type
_entity_poly.pdbx_seq_one_letter_code
_entity_poly.pdbx_strand_id
1 'polypeptide(L)'
;NDWPKNQKQAIRFAKGKVLDVGAGAGRVSIYLQKKKFDVVAIDNSPLAIKVCRRRGVGHAKILPIEQIGKFKANTFDTIVMFGNNFGLFGGFNKAKRLLKQFHKITGPGALIITENLDPYKTKDLAHLSYHALNKTRGRMPGQLRIRIRFRNYTGDWFDYLLVSKKEMKEILKNTGWKVKKFIESGNYWYSAIIEKE
;
A
#
# COMPACT_ATOMS: atom_id res chain seq x y z
N ASN A 1 -10.20 -18.40 6.73
CA ASN A 1 -9.48 -17.15 6.43
C ASN A 1 -8.97 -17.20 5.00
N ASP A 2 -9.84 -16.83 4.06
CA ASP A 2 -9.51 -16.88 2.63
C ASP A 2 -8.78 -15.62 2.18
N TRP A 3 -7.48 -15.59 2.47
CA TRP A 3 -6.58 -14.64 1.85
C TRP A 3 -6.35 -15.02 0.39
N PRO A 4 -6.29 -14.05 -0.53
CA PRO A 4 -5.85 -14.30 -1.89
C PRO A 4 -4.50 -15.03 -1.93
N LYS A 5 -4.33 -15.92 -2.90
CA LYS A 5 -3.11 -16.75 -3.01
C LYS A 5 -1.82 -15.94 -3.07
N ASN A 6 -1.83 -14.84 -3.83
CA ASN A 6 -0.69 -13.91 -3.93
C ASN A 6 -0.35 -13.26 -2.58
N GLN A 7 -1.37 -12.84 -1.80
CA GLN A 7 -1.14 -12.27 -0.46
C GLN A 7 -0.56 -13.32 0.50
N LYS A 8 -1.10 -14.58 0.48
CA LYS A 8 -0.56 -15.68 1.30
C LYS A 8 0.91 -15.96 1.00
N GLN A 9 1.31 -15.88 -0.27
CA GLN A 9 2.70 -16.06 -0.68
C GLN A 9 3.56 -14.86 -0.30
N ALA A 10 3.07 -13.64 -0.54
CA ALA A 10 3.82 -12.42 -0.30
C ALA A 10 4.09 -12.17 1.19
N ILE A 11 3.12 -12.43 2.08
CA ILE A 11 3.28 -12.17 3.52
C ILE A 11 4.35 -13.04 4.17
N ARG A 12 4.74 -14.15 3.55
CA ARG A 12 5.83 -15.02 4.05
C ARG A 12 7.21 -14.36 4.01
N PHE A 13 7.35 -13.26 3.26
CA PHE A 13 8.57 -12.46 3.21
C PHE A 13 8.67 -11.47 4.39
N ALA A 14 7.59 -11.28 5.16
CA ALA A 14 7.63 -10.40 6.33
C ALA A 14 8.68 -10.85 7.34
N LYS A 15 9.42 -9.88 7.89
CA LYS A 15 10.45 -10.09 8.90
C LYS A 15 10.51 -8.93 9.89
N GLY A 16 11.05 -9.19 11.07
CA GLY A 16 11.29 -8.18 12.10
C GLY A 16 10.06 -7.38 12.51
N LYS A 17 10.25 -6.10 12.73
CA LYS A 17 9.17 -5.17 13.10
C LYS A 17 8.41 -4.70 11.87
N VAL A 18 7.08 -4.81 11.92
CA VAL A 18 6.22 -4.59 10.76
C VAL A 18 5.36 -3.32 10.92
N LEU A 19 5.30 -2.51 9.87
CA LEU A 19 4.35 -1.41 9.72
C LEU A 19 3.27 -1.82 8.72
N ASP A 20 2.01 -1.90 9.18
CA ASP A 20 0.82 -2.15 8.34
C ASP A 20 0.18 -0.81 7.96
N VAL A 21 0.30 -0.40 6.70
CA VAL A 21 -0.13 0.90 6.18
C VAL A 21 -1.49 0.78 5.51
N GLY A 22 -2.47 1.56 6.00
CA GLY A 22 -3.86 1.44 5.59
C GLY A 22 -4.49 0.15 6.16
N ALA A 23 -4.27 -0.07 7.46
CA ALA A 23 -4.61 -1.32 8.14
C ALA A 23 -6.11 -1.64 8.16
N GLY A 24 -6.97 -0.63 7.94
CA GLY A 24 -8.42 -0.77 7.99
C GLY A 24 -8.88 -1.38 9.33
N ALA A 25 -9.59 -2.50 9.26
CA ALA A 25 -10.04 -3.24 10.45
C ALA A 25 -8.97 -4.20 11.04
N GLY A 26 -7.71 -4.09 10.63
CA GLY A 26 -6.59 -4.82 11.23
C GLY A 26 -6.44 -6.28 10.78
N ARG A 27 -6.96 -6.66 9.62
CA ARG A 27 -6.88 -8.06 9.14
C ARG A 27 -5.44 -8.58 9.06
N VAL A 28 -4.55 -7.77 8.48
CA VAL A 28 -3.14 -8.11 8.30
C VAL A 28 -2.41 -8.05 9.63
N SER A 29 -2.62 -6.98 10.39
CA SER A 29 -2.00 -6.79 11.71
C SER A 29 -2.30 -7.95 12.67
N ILE A 30 -3.58 -8.38 12.77
CA ILE A 30 -4.00 -9.51 13.60
C ILE A 30 -3.30 -10.80 13.16
N TYR A 31 -3.23 -11.05 11.85
CA TYR A 31 -2.54 -12.23 11.33
C TYR A 31 -1.06 -12.25 11.73
N LEU A 32 -0.37 -11.11 11.56
CA LEU A 32 1.05 -10.98 11.90
C LEU A 32 1.29 -11.08 13.41
N GLN A 33 0.44 -10.47 14.24
CA GLN A 33 0.51 -10.60 15.70
C GLN A 33 0.36 -12.07 16.15
N LYS A 34 -0.56 -12.82 15.53
CA LYS A 34 -0.69 -14.28 15.78
C LYS A 34 0.57 -15.06 15.39
N LYS A 35 1.36 -14.54 14.45
CA LYS A 35 2.67 -15.08 14.07
C LYS A 35 3.82 -14.52 14.90
N LYS A 36 3.52 -13.79 16.00
CA LYS A 36 4.49 -13.21 16.95
C LYS A 36 5.35 -12.08 16.38
N PHE A 37 4.90 -11.40 15.32
CA PHE A 37 5.53 -10.17 14.86
C PHE A 37 5.20 -8.98 15.78
N ASP A 38 6.17 -8.07 15.96
CA ASP A 38 5.90 -6.72 16.50
C ASP A 38 5.28 -5.88 15.36
N VAL A 39 4.02 -5.49 15.51
CA VAL A 39 3.24 -4.84 14.46
C VAL A 39 2.73 -3.48 14.92
N VAL A 40 2.99 -2.46 14.12
CA VAL A 40 2.35 -1.15 14.23
C VAL A 40 1.39 -0.99 13.05
N ALA A 41 0.12 -0.77 13.33
CA ALA A 41 -0.93 -0.52 12.35
C ALA A 41 -1.22 0.96 12.24
N ILE A 42 -1.31 1.50 11.03
CA ILE A 42 -1.74 2.88 10.80
C ILE A 42 -2.86 2.96 9.77
N ASP A 43 -3.78 3.88 10.01
CA ASP A 43 -4.86 4.24 9.09
C ASP A 43 -5.25 5.71 9.32
N ASN A 44 -5.76 6.41 8.32
CA ASN A 44 -6.24 7.78 8.47
C ASN A 44 -7.66 7.85 9.06
N SER A 45 -8.41 6.73 9.04
CA SER A 45 -9.78 6.64 9.53
C SER A 45 -9.82 6.36 11.04
N PRO A 46 -10.36 7.28 11.87
CA PRO A 46 -10.57 7.03 13.31
C PRO A 46 -11.45 5.82 13.58
N LEU A 47 -12.47 5.60 12.73
CA LEU A 47 -13.38 4.45 12.87
C LEU A 47 -12.66 3.13 12.56
N ALA A 48 -11.83 3.09 11.52
CA ALA A 48 -11.02 1.92 11.21
C ALA A 48 -10.08 1.57 12.37
N ILE A 49 -9.38 2.54 12.93
CA ILE A 49 -8.50 2.34 14.09
C ILE A 49 -9.29 1.91 15.34
N LYS A 50 -10.48 2.45 15.57
CA LYS A 50 -11.35 2.01 16.67
C LYS A 50 -11.69 0.52 16.52
N VAL A 51 -12.08 0.07 15.33
CA VAL A 51 -12.35 -1.35 15.03
C VAL A 51 -11.08 -2.19 15.20
N CYS A 52 -9.95 -1.72 14.66
CA CYS A 52 -8.65 -2.37 14.76
C CYS A 52 -8.28 -2.68 16.22
N ARG A 53 -8.39 -1.70 17.11
CA ARG A 53 -8.15 -1.85 18.56
C ARG A 53 -9.13 -2.82 19.23
N ARG A 54 -10.44 -2.71 18.92
CA ARG A 54 -11.46 -3.64 19.44
C ARG A 54 -11.20 -5.10 19.05
N ARG A 55 -10.58 -5.32 17.92
CA ARG A 55 -10.19 -6.65 17.43
C ARG A 55 -8.86 -7.14 17.97
N GLY A 56 -8.22 -6.39 18.88
CA GLY A 56 -7.01 -6.82 19.58
C GLY A 56 -5.70 -6.45 18.87
N VAL A 57 -5.69 -5.45 17.97
CA VAL A 57 -4.43 -4.91 17.46
C VAL A 57 -3.78 -4.02 18.52
N GLY A 58 -2.64 -4.44 19.06
CA GLY A 58 -1.97 -3.81 20.21
C GLY A 58 -1.50 -2.38 19.93
N HIS A 59 -0.89 -2.14 18.77
CA HIS A 59 -0.35 -0.83 18.39
C HIS A 59 -1.03 -0.30 17.13
N ALA A 60 -2.24 0.25 17.28
CA ALA A 60 -2.99 0.87 16.18
C ALA A 60 -3.09 2.39 16.38
N LYS A 61 -2.68 3.18 15.36
CA LYS A 61 -2.58 4.65 15.40
C LYS A 61 -3.34 5.29 14.26
N ILE A 62 -4.05 6.39 14.55
CA ILE A 62 -4.57 7.28 13.51
C ILE A 62 -3.38 8.06 12.98
N LEU A 63 -2.95 7.71 11.77
CA LEU A 63 -1.81 8.37 11.11
C LEU A 63 -1.97 8.27 9.58
N PRO A 64 -2.19 9.40 8.90
CA PRO A 64 -2.15 9.46 7.44
C PRO A 64 -0.76 9.08 6.91
N ILE A 65 -0.71 8.46 5.71
CA ILE A 65 0.54 8.05 5.08
C ILE A 65 1.51 9.22 4.86
N GLU A 66 0.98 10.43 4.67
CA GLU A 66 1.77 11.66 4.51
C GLU A 66 2.60 12.01 5.75
N GLN A 67 2.20 11.50 6.90
CA GLN A 67 2.86 11.75 8.18
C GLN A 67 3.80 10.62 8.60
N ILE A 68 4.12 9.71 7.69
CA ILE A 68 4.96 8.53 7.97
C ILE A 68 6.34 8.92 8.53
N GLY A 69 6.85 10.08 8.15
CA GLY A 69 8.12 10.61 8.65
C GLY A 69 8.16 10.95 10.15
N LYS A 70 7.02 10.84 10.87
CA LYS A 70 6.97 10.95 12.34
C LYS A 70 7.59 9.74 13.07
N PHE A 71 7.76 8.61 12.39
CA PHE A 71 8.49 7.48 12.96
C PHE A 71 9.99 7.74 12.95
N LYS A 72 10.67 7.22 13.97
CA LYS A 72 12.14 7.28 14.05
C LYS A 72 12.78 6.54 12.87
N ALA A 73 13.98 6.96 12.49
CA ALA A 73 14.75 6.27 11.48
C ALA A 73 15.03 4.81 11.90
N ASN A 74 15.16 3.93 10.90
CA ASN A 74 15.51 2.51 11.09
C ASN A 74 14.59 1.76 12.08
N THR A 75 13.28 2.12 12.13
CA THR A 75 12.33 1.53 13.09
C THR A 75 11.75 0.20 12.59
N PHE A 76 11.53 0.07 11.27
CA PHE A 76 10.82 -1.07 10.71
C PHE A 76 11.70 -1.92 9.79
N ASP A 77 11.45 -3.22 9.77
CA ASP A 77 12.10 -4.18 8.87
C ASP A 77 11.18 -4.56 7.70
N THR A 78 9.88 -4.37 7.87
CA THR A 78 8.88 -4.65 6.83
C THR A 78 7.78 -3.60 6.86
N ILE A 79 7.39 -3.12 5.67
CA ILE A 79 6.16 -2.35 5.46
C ILE A 79 5.20 -3.21 4.66
N VAL A 80 3.94 -3.33 5.11
CA VAL A 80 2.89 -4.06 4.39
C VAL A 80 1.82 -3.09 3.90
N MET A 81 1.45 -3.23 2.62
CA MET A 81 0.47 -2.39 1.92
C MET A 81 -0.49 -3.26 1.08
N PHE A 82 -1.27 -4.13 1.74
CA PHE A 82 -2.26 -4.98 1.06
C PHE A 82 -3.58 -4.25 0.81
N GLY A 83 -4.45 -4.84 -0.01
CA GLY A 83 -5.70 -4.23 -0.43
C GLY A 83 -5.50 -3.07 -1.40
N ASN A 84 -4.52 -3.19 -2.27
CA ASN A 84 -4.13 -2.17 -3.25
C ASN A 84 -3.60 -0.86 -2.61
N ASN A 85 -3.10 -0.91 -1.38
CA ASN A 85 -2.69 0.29 -0.62
C ASN A 85 -1.45 1.01 -1.18
N PHE A 86 -0.75 0.45 -2.18
CA PHE A 86 0.18 1.25 -2.98
C PHE A 86 -0.53 2.45 -3.61
N GLY A 87 -1.83 2.31 -3.87
CA GLY A 87 -2.68 3.39 -4.37
C GLY A 87 -2.73 4.62 -3.46
N LEU A 88 -2.47 4.49 -2.16
CA LEU A 88 -2.42 5.61 -1.20
C LEU A 88 -1.31 6.62 -1.52
N PHE A 89 -0.34 6.24 -2.34
CA PHE A 89 0.64 7.18 -2.87
C PHE A 89 0.03 8.25 -3.79
N GLY A 90 -1.14 8.02 -4.37
CA GLY A 90 -1.96 9.01 -5.06
C GLY A 90 -1.43 9.54 -6.40
N GLY A 91 -0.11 9.48 -6.67
CA GLY A 91 0.49 9.95 -7.91
C GLY A 91 2.01 9.82 -7.92
N PHE A 92 2.63 9.99 -9.10
CA PHE A 92 4.05 9.71 -9.34
C PHE A 92 4.99 10.44 -8.35
N ASN A 93 4.92 11.77 -8.31
CA ASN A 93 5.83 12.57 -7.49
C ASN A 93 5.60 12.36 -5.98
N LYS A 94 4.33 12.23 -5.56
CA LYS A 94 3.99 11.93 -4.16
C LYS A 94 4.52 10.56 -3.76
N ALA A 95 4.40 9.55 -4.64
CA ALA A 95 4.94 8.21 -4.41
C ALA A 95 6.45 8.25 -4.16
N LYS A 96 7.21 8.91 -5.03
CA LYS A 96 8.67 9.04 -4.86
C LYS A 96 9.05 9.71 -3.55
N ARG A 97 8.34 10.77 -3.16
CA ARG A 97 8.59 11.47 -1.90
C ARG A 97 8.32 10.56 -0.68
N LEU A 98 7.19 9.84 -0.68
CA LEU A 98 6.82 8.95 0.41
C LEU A 98 7.72 7.71 0.48
N LEU A 99 8.15 7.16 -0.66
CA LEU A 99 9.12 6.06 -0.70
C LEU A 99 10.46 6.45 -0.08
N LYS A 100 10.94 7.69 -0.29
CA LYS A 100 12.13 8.21 0.40
C LYS A 100 11.92 8.32 1.92
N GLN A 101 10.71 8.67 2.36
CA GLN A 101 10.38 8.65 3.80
C GLN A 101 10.33 7.21 4.34
N PHE A 102 9.75 6.26 3.58
CA PHE A 102 9.78 4.84 3.92
C PHE A 102 11.22 4.33 4.06
N HIS A 103 12.10 4.75 3.14
CA HIS A 103 13.51 4.41 3.22
C HIS A 103 14.16 4.89 4.52
N LYS A 104 13.84 6.12 4.97
CA LYS A 104 14.38 6.69 6.22
C LYS A 104 13.92 5.93 7.47
N ILE A 105 12.65 5.54 7.53
CA ILE A 105 12.07 4.89 8.73
C ILE A 105 12.34 3.38 8.80
N THR A 106 12.95 2.80 7.77
CA THR A 106 13.26 1.37 7.69
C THR A 106 14.75 1.08 7.85
N GLY A 107 15.06 -0.06 8.48
CA GLY A 107 16.42 -0.56 8.64
C GLY A 107 17.06 -1.07 7.34
N PRO A 108 18.34 -1.45 7.37
CA PRO A 108 19.03 -2.09 6.23
C PRO A 108 18.33 -3.38 5.81
N GLY A 109 18.24 -3.60 4.49
CA GLY A 109 17.62 -4.78 3.92
C GLY A 109 16.12 -4.90 4.18
N ALA A 110 15.44 -3.82 4.57
CA ALA A 110 14.00 -3.81 4.78
C ALA A 110 13.22 -4.13 3.51
N LEU A 111 11.96 -4.54 3.69
CA LEU A 111 11.06 -4.90 2.61
C LEU A 111 9.79 -4.06 2.62
N ILE A 112 9.27 -3.73 1.44
CA ILE A 112 7.87 -3.33 1.24
C ILE A 112 7.16 -4.49 0.57
N ILE A 113 6.06 -4.95 1.17
CA ILE A 113 5.21 -6.01 0.64
C ILE A 113 3.88 -5.37 0.27
N THR A 114 3.58 -5.29 -1.02
CA THR A 114 2.39 -4.60 -1.49
C THR A 114 1.57 -5.46 -2.44
N GLU A 115 0.29 -5.14 -2.54
CA GLU A 115 -0.61 -5.69 -3.54
C GLU A 115 -1.14 -4.56 -4.41
N ASN A 116 -1.28 -4.84 -5.71
CA ASN A 116 -1.70 -3.87 -6.70
C ASN A 116 -2.60 -4.50 -7.75
N LEU A 117 -3.40 -3.66 -8.36
CA LEU A 117 -4.17 -3.95 -9.55
C LEU A 117 -3.49 -3.27 -10.75
N ASP A 118 -3.25 -4.06 -11.82
CA ASP A 118 -2.73 -3.54 -13.09
C ASP A 118 -3.87 -2.85 -13.87
N PRO A 119 -3.86 -1.52 -14.01
CA PRO A 119 -4.95 -0.78 -14.65
C PRO A 119 -5.09 -1.08 -16.15
N TYR A 120 -4.03 -1.57 -16.80
CA TYR A 120 -4.05 -1.82 -18.24
C TYR A 120 -4.68 -3.14 -18.65
N LYS A 121 -5.03 -3.99 -17.69
CA LYS A 121 -5.71 -5.28 -17.96
C LYS A 121 -7.23 -5.15 -18.05
N THR A 122 -7.77 -3.95 -17.89
CA THR A 122 -9.21 -3.69 -18.07
C THR A 122 -9.62 -3.72 -19.54
N LYS A 123 -10.86 -4.19 -19.79
CA LYS A 123 -11.55 -4.06 -21.09
C LYS A 123 -12.74 -3.10 -21.04
N ASP A 124 -12.98 -2.50 -19.87
CA ASP A 124 -14.06 -1.55 -19.65
C ASP A 124 -13.76 -0.24 -20.38
N LEU A 125 -14.67 0.18 -21.26
CA LEU A 125 -14.53 1.39 -22.09
C LEU A 125 -14.48 2.66 -21.23
N ALA A 126 -15.21 2.73 -20.12
CA ALA A 126 -15.18 3.89 -19.24
C ALA A 126 -13.79 4.01 -18.56
N HIS A 127 -13.20 2.89 -18.14
CA HIS A 127 -11.83 2.90 -17.61
C HIS A 127 -10.81 3.32 -18.66
N LEU A 128 -10.91 2.80 -19.88
CA LEU A 128 -9.99 3.17 -20.98
C LEU A 128 -10.12 4.66 -21.34
N SER A 129 -11.33 5.20 -21.41
CA SER A 129 -11.59 6.64 -21.63
C SER A 129 -11.01 7.49 -20.51
N TYR A 130 -11.13 7.04 -19.24
CA TYR A 130 -10.55 7.73 -18.11
C TYR A 130 -9.00 7.73 -18.15
N HIS A 131 -8.39 6.61 -18.57
CA HIS A 131 -6.94 6.53 -18.79
C HIS A 131 -6.47 7.51 -19.87
N ALA A 132 -7.20 7.61 -20.99
CA ALA A 132 -6.91 8.57 -22.05
C ALA A 132 -7.00 10.02 -21.55
N LEU A 133 -8.06 10.35 -20.82
CA LEU A 133 -8.23 11.66 -20.19
C LEU A 133 -7.09 12.01 -19.20
N ASN A 134 -6.66 11.05 -18.39
CA ASN A 134 -5.52 11.27 -17.51
C ASN A 134 -4.24 11.61 -18.28
N LYS A 135 -3.97 10.91 -19.39
CA LYS A 135 -2.81 11.21 -20.25
C LYS A 135 -2.84 12.63 -20.80
N THR A 136 -4.00 13.10 -21.30
CA THR A 136 -4.13 14.48 -21.80
C THR A 136 -3.91 15.54 -20.73
N ARG A 137 -4.14 15.18 -19.46
CA ARG A 137 -3.90 16.03 -18.28
C ARG A 137 -2.49 15.89 -17.67
N GLY A 138 -1.58 15.18 -18.33
CA GLY A 138 -0.24 14.92 -17.81
C GLY A 138 -0.21 14.04 -16.55
N ARG A 139 -1.27 13.27 -16.29
CA ARG A 139 -1.37 12.34 -15.16
C ARG A 139 -1.05 10.92 -15.59
N MET A 140 -0.67 10.07 -14.64
CA MET A 140 -0.56 8.64 -14.91
C MET A 140 -1.95 8.07 -15.27
N PRO A 141 -2.04 7.16 -16.25
CA PRO A 141 -3.34 6.58 -16.64
C PRO A 141 -4.13 5.98 -15.48
N GLY A 142 -3.46 5.25 -14.59
CA GLY A 142 -4.09 4.64 -13.41
C GLY A 142 -4.26 5.57 -12.21
N GLN A 143 -4.05 6.88 -12.35
CA GLN A 143 -4.26 7.85 -11.27
C GLN A 143 -5.73 8.25 -11.19
N LEU A 144 -6.42 7.72 -10.20
CA LEU A 144 -7.84 7.93 -9.97
C LEU A 144 -8.09 9.09 -9.02
N ARG A 145 -9.22 9.78 -9.18
CA ARG A 145 -9.79 10.68 -8.20
C ARG A 145 -11.04 10.02 -7.64
N ILE A 146 -10.98 9.54 -6.40
CA ILE A 146 -12.04 8.73 -5.78
C ILE A 146 -12.45 9.26 -4.42
N ARG A 147 -13.62 8.82 -3.95
CA ARG A 147 -14.09 9.01 -2.57
C ARG A 147 -14.78 7.74 -2.08
N ILE A 148 -14.77 7.52 -0.78
CA ILE A 148 -15.48 6.42 -0.15
C ILE A 148 -16.91 6.85 0.14
N ARG A 149 -17.87 6.00 -0.21
CA ARG A 149 -19.28 6.18 0.14
C ARG A 149 -19.78 4.93 0.83
N PHE A 150 -20.44 5.10 1.96
CA PHE A 150 -21.07 3.99 2.69
C PHE A 150 -22.35 4.47 3.37
N ARG A 151 -23.50 3.95 2.95
CA ARG A 151 -24.84 4.42 3.39
C ARG A 151 -24.94 5.94 3.18
N ASN A 152 -25.21 6.70 4.25
CA ASN A 152 -25.32 8.15 4.25
C ASN A 152 -23.98 8.88 4.41
N TYR A 153 -22.89 8.15 4.63
CA TYR A 153 -21.57 8.73 4.76
C TYR A 153 -20.92 8.90 3.39
N THR A 154 -20.38 10.08 3.14
CA THR A 154 -19.55 10.37 1.95
C THR A 154 -18.29 11.05 2.43
N GLY A 155 -17.14 10.42 2.18
CA GLY A 155 -15.83 10.96 2.50
C GLY A 155 -15.33 11.98 1.49
N ASP A 156 -14.21 12.61 1.80
CA ASP A 156 -13.53 13.55 0.90
C ASP A 156 -12.95 12.86 -0.34
N TRP A 157 -12.78 13.65 -1.40
CA TRP A 157 -12.09 13.22 -2.61
C TRP A 157 -10.59 13.12 -2.37
N PHE A 158 -9.98 12.01 -2.80
CA PHE A 158 -8.53 11.82 -2.75
C PHE A 158 -8.00 11.16 -4.02
N ASP A 159 -6.70 11.38 -4.30
CA ASP A 159 -6.03 10.72 -5.40
C ASP A 159 -5.60 9.31 -4.97
N TYR A 160 -5.77 8.35 -5.87
CA TYR A 160 -5.44 6.96 -5.68
C TYR A 160 -4.74 6.41 -6.93
N LEU A 161 -3.67 5.65 -6.78
CA LEU A 161 -2.80 5.27 -7.88
C LEU A 161 -2.80 3.76 -8.14
N LEU A 162 -3.34 3.35 -9.26
CA LEU A 162 -3.16 2.02 -9.81
C LEU A 162 -1.92 2.01 -10.70
N VAL A 163 -1.09 0.97 -10.63
CA VAL A 163 0.15 0.91 -11.40
C VAL A 163 0.37 -0.48 -12.00
N SER A 164 0.86 -0.48 -13.25
CA SER A 164 1.46 -1.66 -13.84
C SER A 164 2.82 -1.97 -13.20
N LYS A 165 3.32 -3.19 -13.40
CA LYS A 165 4.67 -3.57 -12.94
C LYS A 165 5.77 -2.68 -13.53
N LYS A 166 5.60 -2.21 -14.77
CA LYS A 166 6.54 -1.30 -15.43
C LYS A 166 6.55 0.05 -14.73
N GLU A 167 5.38 0.63 -14.49
CA GLU A 167 5.25 1.92 -13.81
C GLU A 167 5.74 1.85 -12.36
N MET A 168 5.49 0.75 -11.66
CA MET A 168 6.05 0.55 -10.32
C MET A 168 7.58 0.63 -10.34
N LYS A 169 8.25 -0.05 -11.28
CA LYS A 169 9.71 0.05 -11.42
C LYS A 169 10.18 1.47 -11.69
N GLU A 170 9.47 2.24 -12.53
CA GLU A 170 9.80 3.65 -12.80
C GLU A 170 9.63 4.54 -11.56
N ILE A 171 8.57 4.33 -10.78
CA ILE A 171 8.35 5.06 -9.53
C ILE A 171 9.47 4.80 -8.51
N LEU A 172 9.95 3.55 -8.44
CA LEU A 172 10.99 3.17 -7.49
C LEU A 172 12.37 3.75 -7.82
N LYS A 173 12.65 4.10 -9.08
CA LYS A 173 13.96 4.67 -9.49
C LYS A 173 14.35 5.88 -8.64
N ASN A 174 15.57 5.90 -8.12
CA ASN A 174 16.14 6.98 -7.28
C ASN A 174 15.37 7.21 -5.97
N THR A 175 14.76 6.16 -5.40
CA THR A 175 14.09 6.20 -4.10
C THR A 175 14.77 5.35 -3.03
N GLY A 176 15.81 4.58 -3.39
CA GLY A 176 16.50 3.62 -2.52
C GLY A 176 15.75 2.28 -2.42
N TRP A 177 14.86 2.00 -3.39
CA TRP A 177 14.06 0.78 -3.44
C TRP A 177 14.12 0.14 -4.82
N LYS A 178 14.18 -1.18 -4.87
CA LYS A 178 14.04 -1.96 -6.11
C LYS A 178 13.10 -3.14 -5.95
N VAL A 179 12.50 -3.58 -7.05
CA VAL A 179 11.67 -4.78 -7.04
C VAL A 179 12.55 -6.02 -6.93
N LYS A 180 12.30 -6.80 -5.89
CA LYS A 180 12.91 -8.14 -5.71
C LYS A 180 12.11 -9.21 -6.45
N LYS A 181 10.77 -9.19 -6.33
CA LYS A 181 9.91 -10.22 -6.91
C LYS A 181 8.50 -9.71 -7.14
N PHE A 182 7.89 -10.12 -8.24
CA PHE A 182 6.43 -10.07 -8.44
C PHE A 182 5.82 -11.46 -8.22
N ILE A 183 4.62 -11.48 -7.64
CA ILE A 183 3.81 -12.69 -7.39
C ILE A 183 2.47 -12.47 -8.05
N GLU A 184 2.16 -13.25 -9.06
CA GLU A 184 0.92 -13.18 -9.82
C GLU A 184 -0.26 -13.81 -9.07
N SER A 185 -1.46 -13.33 -9.33
CA SER A 185 -2.70 -13.94 -8.81
C SER A 185 -3.62 -14.50 -9.89
N GLY A 186 -3.15 -14.57 -11.13
CA GLY A 186 -3.88 -15.17 -12.26
C GLY A 186 -4.84 -14.23 -12.98
N ASN A 187 -5.04 -12.99 -12.51
CA ASN A 187 -5.90 -11.98 -13.15
C ASN A 187 -5.22 -10.60 -13.13
N TYR A 188 -5.98 -9.55 -12.81
CA TYR A 188 -5.46 -8.15 -12.77
C TYR A 188 -4.54 -7.87 -11.58
N TRP A 189 -4.60 -8.69 -10.54
CA TRP A 189 -3.90 -8.48 -9.28
C TRP A 189 -2.49 -9.07 -9.30
N TYR A 190 -1.58 -8.41 -8.63
CA TYR A 190 -0.24 -8.92 -8.34
C TYR A 190 0.23 -8.39 -6.99
N SER A 191 1.09 -9.14 -6.32
CA SER A 191 1.86 -8.63 -5.18
C SER A 191 3.29 -8.35 -5.60
N ALA A 192 3.91 -7.35 -4.98
CA ALA A 192 5.31 -7.05 -5.17
C ALA A 192 6.05 -7.12 -3.83
N ILE A 193 7.22 -7.73 -3.86
CA ILE A 193 8.24 -7.67 -2.82
C ILE A 193 9.27 -6.67 -3.31
N ILE A 194 9.42 -5.58 -2.60
CA ILE A 194 10.33 -4.49 -2.91
C ILE A 194 11.37 -4.46 -1.80
N GLU A 195 12.65 -4.46 -2.14
CA GLU A 195 13.74 -4.45 -1.18
C GLU A 195 14.46 -3.11 -1.15
N LYS A 196 14.95 -2.74 0.02
CA LYS A 196 15.79 -1.57 0.24
C LYS A 196 17.17 -1.82 -0.35
N GLU A 197 17.66 -0.86 -1.14
CA GLU A 197 19.03 -0.84 -1.69
C GLU A 197 20.06 -0.37 -0.68
#